data_eddfea97825b72414357cb5c2375873c
#
_entry.id   eddfea97825b72414357cb5c2375873c
#
_cell.length_a   1.000
_cell.length_b   1.000
_cell.length_c   1.000
_cell.angle_alpha   90.00
_cell.angle_beta   90.00
_cell.angle_gamma   90.00
#
_symmetry.space_group_name_H-M   'P 1'
#
loop_
_entity.id
_entity.type
_entity.pdbx_description
1 polymer ?
#
loop_
_entity_poly.entity_id
_entity_poly.type
_entity_poly.pdbx_seq_one_letter_code
_entity_poly.pdbx_strand_id
1 'polypeptide(L)'
;TGDWDAVIVAHSSFGKIGVSPEFEKAFIENQLKDLEISIKELREATGEKSRNVAQLAKWRENLQAKLQRVLDAGAKDKGLTFDELGIDFIGVDEAHEFKNLAFTTSMQRVGGLGNQQGSQKAADLYMKIASVMERTGGRNIMFATGTPLSNTMAEMYTMQRYLDGQALKDMGLSHFDAWARVFGEVVTDWELSPSGAYKLASRFAKFLNMPGLMQRYRTFADVITNDDIKAMLARAGKTLPLPRVKGGKPTNIVVERSDAQDRYIGVADKNGQFP
;
A
#
# COMPACT_ATOMS: atom_id res chain seq x y z
N THR A 1 -27.24 -20.81 -10.94
CA THR A 1 -26.57 -19.89 -11.89
C THR A 1 -27.58 -18.83 -12.27
N GLY A 2 -27.40 -17.60 -11.75
CA GLY A 2 -28.20 -16.42 -12.10
C GLY A 2 -27.48 -15.62 -13.17
N ASP A 3 -28.24 -14.93 -14.01
CA ASP A 3 -27.73 -13.93 -14.93
C ASP A 3 -27.71 -12.60 -14.16
N TRP A 4 -26.55 -12.28 -13.55
CA TRP A 4 -26.42 -11.13 -12.67
C TRP A 4 -25.56 -10.06 -13.35
N ASP A 5 -26.04 -8.83 -13.42
CA ASP A 5 -25.28 -7.66 -13.90
C ASP A 5 -24.15 -7.25 -12.93
N ALA A 6 -24.36 -7.47 -11.64
CA ALA A 6 -23.38 -7.17 -10.59
C ALA A 6 -23.59 -8.04 -9.35
N VAL A 7 -22.51 -8.29 -8.62
CA VAL A 7 -22.51 -9.03 -7.33
C VAL A 7 -21.76 -8.22 -6.28
N ILE A 8 -22.40 -7.99 -5.14
CA ILE A 8 -21.76 -7.35 -3.98
C ILE A 8 -21.26 -8.45 -3.04
N VAL A 9 -19.97 -8.40 -2.70
CA VAL A 9 -19.30 -9.42 -1.90
C VAL A 9 -18.54 -8.76 -0.76
N ALA A 10 -18.63 -9.31 0.45
CA ALA A 10 -17.79 -8.86 1.56
C ALA A 10 -16.31 -9.21 1.31
N HIS A 11 -15.37 -8.35 1.73
CA HIS A 11 -13.92 -8.57 1.54
C HIS A 11 -13.45 -9.94 2.02
N SER A 12 -13.98 -10.42 3.17
CA SER A 12 -13.63 -11.74 3.72
C SER A 12 -14.11 -12.91 2.87
N SER A 13 -15.23 -12.75 2.15
CA SER A 13 -15.75 -13.77 1.22
C SER A 13 -15.05 -13.71 -0.12
N PHE A 14 -14.72 -12.51 -0.59
CA PHE A 14 -13.96 -12.29 -1.82
C PHE A 14 -12.58 -12.97 -1.78
N GLY A 15 -11.90 -12.92 -0.62
CA GLY A 15 -10.61 -13.59 -0.41
C GLY A 15 -10.66 -15.12 -0.45
N LYS A 16 -11.87 -15.74 -0.41
CA LYS A 16 -12.02 -17.19 -0.53
C LYS A 16 -12.13 -17.70 -1.97
N ILE A 17 -12.37 -16.81 -2.92
CA ILE A 17 -12.42 -17.14 -4.34
C ILE A 17 -10.99 -17.05 -4.86
N GLY A 18 -10.32 -18.17 -5.10
CA GLY A 18 -8.95 -18.20 -5.64
C GLY A 18 -8.92 -17.86 -7.13
N VAL A 19 -7.75 -17.48 -7.63
CA VAL A 19 -7.45 -17.52 -9.08
C VAL A 19 -7.02 -18.93 -9.46
N SER A 20 -7.07 -19.25 -10.77
CA SER A 20 -6.60 -20.56 -11.24
C SER A 20 -5.10 -20.73 -10.97
N PRO A 21 -4.64 -21.97 -10.72
CA PRO A 21 -3.21 -22.25 -10.57
C PRO A 21 -2.40 -21.82 -11.80
N GLU A 22 -2.97 -21.92 -12.97
CA GLU A 22 -2.37 -21.51 -14.25
C GLU A 22 -2.16 -20.00 -14.28
N PHE A 23 -3.17 -19.22 -13.86
CA PHE A 23 -3.06 -17.76 -13.77
C PHE A 23 -2.06 -17.35 -12.69
N GLU A 24 -2.12 -17.95 -11.51
CA GLU A 24 -1.18 -17.64 -10.40
C GLU A 24 0.25 -17.95 -10.82
N LYS A 25 0.49 -19.08 -11.49
CA LYS A 25 1.78 -19.44 -12.06
C LYS A 25 2.28 -18.38 -13.04
N ALA A 26 1.50 -18.05 -14.05
CA ALA A 26 1.87 -17.05 -15.06
C ALA A 26 2.15 -15.68 -14.43
N PHE A 27 1.35 -15.28 -13.45
CA PHE A 27 1.52 -14.04 -12.71
C PHE A 27 2.85 -14.01 -11.94
N ILE A 28 3.21 -15.10 -11.22
CA ILE A 28 4.47 -15.19 -10.48
C ILE A 28 5.65 -15.23 -11.44
N GLU A 29 5.57 -15.96 -12.56
CA GLU A 29 6.61 -16.00 -13.58
C GLU A 29 6.87 -14.63 -14.20
N ASN A 30 5.84 -13.84 -14.45
CA ASN A 30 5.99 -12.46 -14.92
C ASN A 30 6.65 -11.57 -13.88
N GLN A 31 6.29 -11.69 -12.60
CA GLN A 31 6.97 -10.98 -11.52
C GLN A 31 8.44 -11.37 -11.39
N LEU A 32 8.77 -12.65 -11.57
CA LEU A 32 10.15 -13.13 -11.56
C LEU A 32 10.97 -12.52 -12.71
N LYS A 33 10.41 -12.44 -13.91
CA LYS A 33 11.07 -11.78 -15.06
C LYS A 33 11.34 -10.30 -14.80
N ASP A 34 10.32 -9.56 -14.33
CA ASP A 34 10.46 -8.14 -13.99
C ASP A 34 11.56 -7.94 -12.92
N LEU A 35 11.62 -8.85 -11.94
CA LEU A 35 12.59 -8.79 -10.86
C LEU A 35 14.03 -9.14 -11.32
N GLU A 36 14.18 -10.09 -12.23
CA GLU A 36 15.49 -10.45 -12.82
C GLU A 36 16.07 -9.29 -13.62
N ILE A 37 15.25 -8.60 -14.42
CA ILE A 37 15.66 -7.38 -15.14
C ILE A 37 16.18 -6.34 -14.13
N SER A 38 15.43 -6.11 -13.07
CA SER A 38 15.78 -5.13 -12.05
C SER A 38 17.02 -5.48 -11.26
N ILE A 39 17.22 -6.76 -10.96
CA ILE A 39 18.46 -7.25 -10.33
C ILE A 39 19.65 -6.98 -11.25
N LYS A 40 19.50 -7.24 -12.55
CA LYS A 40 20.57 -7.01 -13.54
C LYS A 40 20.94 -5.52 -13.61
N GLU A 41 19.95 -4.66 -13.82
CA GLU A 41 20.16 -3.20 -13.88
C GLU A 41 20.81 -2.66 -12.61
N LEU A 42 20.37 -3.14 -11.45
CA LEU A 42 20.92 -2.71 -10.17
C LEU A 42 22.35 -3.18 -9.96
N ARG A 43 22.69 -4.41 -10.40
CA ARG A 43 24.07 -4.93 -10.37
C ARG A 43 25.01 -4.09 -11.24
N GLU A 44 24.56 -3.72 -12.42
CA GLU A 44 25.32 -2.87 -13.34
C GLU A 44 25.54 -1.47 -12.74
N ALA A 45 24.56 -0.93 -12.04
CA ALA A 45 24.63 0.40 -11.44
C ALA A 45 25.40 0.48 -10.12
N THR A 46 25.34 -0.58 -9.27
CA THR A 46 25.83 -0.53 -7.88
C THR A 46 26.86 -1.59 -7.52
N GLY A 47 27.13 -2.53 -8.42
CA GLY A 47 27.99 -3.67 -8.22
C GLY A 47 27.32 -4.86 -7.49
N GLU A 48 27.89 -6.05 -7.63
CA GLU A 48 27.30 -7.31 -7.13
C GLU A 48 27.13 -7.40 -5.61
N LYS A 49 27.97 -6.71 -4.84
CA LYS A 49 27.98 -6.76 -3.37
C LYS A 49 27.02 -5.76 -2.73
N SER A 50 26.17 -5.09 -3.53
CA SER A 50 25.18 -4.17 -3.02
C SER A 50 24.13 -4.91 -2.17
N ARG A 51 23.83 -4.37 -0.98
CA ARG A 51 22.76 -4.90 -0.11
C ARG A 51 21.39 -4.92 -0.82
N ASN A 52 21.18 -4.03 -1.76
CA ASN A 52 19.96 -3.92 -2.54
C ASN A 52 19.81 -5.11 -3.48
N VAL A 53 20.91 -5.54 -4.12
CA VAL A 53 20.95 -6.76 -4.94
C VAL A 53 20.61 -7.98 -4.09
N ALA A 54 21.18 -8.09 -2.88
CA ALA A 54 20.90 -9.18 -1.97
C ALA A 54 19.43 -9.26 -1.53
N GLN A 55 18.77 -8.11 -1.32
CA GLN A 55 17.35 -8.07 -0.96
C GLN A 55 16.45 -8.50 -2.13
N LEU A 56 16.73 -8.02 -3.34
CA LEU A 56 15.98 -8.43 -4.52
C LEU A 56 16.20 -9.93 -4.81
N ALA A 57 17.42 -10.43 -4.61
CA ALA A 57 17.70 -11.86 -4.73
C ALA A 57 16.90 -12.70 -3.73
N LYS A 58 16.80 -12.26 -2.47
CA LYS A 58 15.96 -12.93 -1.46
C LYS A 58 14.47 -12.90 -1.84
N TRP A 59 14.00 -11.81 -2.40
CA TRP A 59 12.62 -11.74 -2.88
C TRP A 59 12.38 -12.70 -4.04
N ARG A 60 13.32 -12.78 -4.99
CA ARG A 60 13.30 -13.79 -6.06
C ARG A 60 13.18 -15.20 -5.50
N GLU A 61 13.99 -15.56 -4.51
CA GLU A 61 13.92 -16.87 -3.85
C GLU A 61 12.55 -17.14 -3.23
N ASN A 62 11.95 -16.15 -2.57
CA ASN A 62 10.61 -16.27 -2.00
C ASN A 62 9.53 -16.48 -3.09
N LEU A 63 9.62 -15.77 -4.21
CA LEU A 63 8.71 -15.96 -5.35
C LEU A 63 8.92 -17.33 -6.01
N GLN A 64 10.16 -17.79 -6.16
CA GLN A 64 10.46 -19.13 -6.67
C GLN A 64 9.89 -20.21 -5.75
N ALA A 65 10.04 -20.08 -4.43
CA ALA A 65 9.45 -21.00 -3.46
C ALA A 65 7.91 -20.96 -3.50
N LYS A 66 7.30 -19.80 -3.77
CA LYS A 66 5.85 -19.70 -3.96
C LYS A 66 5.43 -20.40 -5.26
N LEU A 67 6.14 -20.18 -6.36
CA LEU A 67 5.89 -20.84 -7.64
C LEU A 67 5.95 -22.36 -7.49
N GLN A 68 6.96 -22.87 -6.79
CA GLN A 68 7.10 -24.32 -6.56
C GLN A 68 5.90 -24.89 -5.80
N ARG A 69 5.40 -24.17 -4.77
CA ARG A 69 4.19 -24.60 -4.03
C ARG A 69 2.95 -24.64 -4.92
N VAL A 70 2.79 -23.69 -5.84
CA VAL A 70 1.67 -23.69 -6.81
C VAL A 70 1.78 -24.89 -7.74
N LEU A 71 2.99 -25.21 -8.22
CA LEU A 71 3.25 -26.36 -9.06
C LEU A 71 3.00 -27.69 -8.33
N ASP A 72 3.43 -27.79 -7.07
CA ASP A 72 3.28 -29.00 -6.25
C ASP A 72 1.82 -29.23 -5.81
N ALA A 73 1.06 -28.16 -5.59
CA ALA A 73 -0.34 -28.24 -5.18
C ALA A 73 -1.22 -28.88 -6.27
N GLY A 74 -0.87 -28.70 -7.53
CA GLY A 74 -1.62 -29.20 -8.67
C GLY A 74 -3.07 -28.67 -8.70
N ALA A 75 -3.84 -29.07 -9.67
CA ALA A 75 -5.27 -28.76 -9.78
C ALA A 75 -6.08 -29.61 -8.79
N LYS A 76 -5.97 -29.36 -7.51
CA LYS A 76 -6.68 -30.14 -6.45
C LYS A 76 -8.14 -29.72 -6.29
N ASP A 77 -8.52 -28.50 -6.66
CA ASP A 77 -9.87 -28.00 -6.49
C ASP A 77 -10.51 -27.75 -7.87
N LYS A 78 -11.63 -28.41 -8.13
CA LYS A 78 -12.45 -28.23 -9.34
C LYS A 78 -13.53 -27.15 -9.15
N GLY A 79 -13.32 -26.21 -8.23
CA GLY A 79 -14.19 -25.05 -8.04
C GLY A 79 -13.98 -24.02 -9.16
N LEU A 80 -14.99 -23.19 -9.40
CA LEU A 80 -14.87 -22.03 -10.29
C LEU A 80 -13.84 -21.06 -9.69
N THR A 81 -12.87 -20.66 -10.49
CA THR A 81 -11.86 -19.70 -10.11
C THR A 81 -12.24 -18.29 -10.55
N PHE A 82 -11.63 -17.27 -9.95
CA PHE A 82 -11.97 -15.88 -10.19
C PHE A 82 -11.79 -15.47 -11.67
N ASP A 83 -10.74 -15.93 -12.29
CA ASP A 83 -10.42 -15.66 -13.69
C ASP A 83 -11.39 -16.35 -14.67
N GLU A 84 -12.04 -17.47 -14.27
CA GLU A 84 -13.06 -18.16 -15.03
C GLU A 84 -14.46 -17.54 -14.89
N LEU A 85 -14.71 -16.74 -13.85
CA LEU A 85 -16.02 -16.09 -13.62
C LEU A 85 -16.38 -15.03 -14.66
N GLY A 86 -15.46 -14.61 -15.53
CA GLY A 86 -15.72 -13.62 -16.56
C GLY A 86 -15.94 -12.19 -16.04
N ILE A 87 -15.55 -11.91 -14.81
CA ILE A 87 -15.69 -10.59 -14.18
C ILE A 87 -14.83 -9.58 -14.93
N ASP A 88 -15.43 -8.52 -15.43
CA ASP A 88 -14.80 -7.48 -16.23
C ASP A 88 -14.68 -6.13 -15.51
N PHE A 89 -15.17 -6.01 -14.26
CA PHE A 89 -15.08 -4.82 -13.44
C PHE A 89 -14.93 -5.20 -11.96
N ILE A 90 -14.04 -4.50 -11.25
CA ILE A 90 -13.91 -4.59 -9.79
C ILE A 90 -14.07 -3.19 -9.18
N GLY A 91 -15.11 -3.01 -8.36
CA GLY A 91 -15.25 -1.88 -7.46
C GLY A 91 -14.89 -2.29 -6.04
N VAL A 92 -13.95 -1.58 -5.41
CA VAL A 92 -13.51 -1.84 -4.02
C VAL A 92 -13.87 -0.66 -3.16
N ASP A 93 -14.82 -0.86 -2.27
CA ASP A 93 -15.12 0.09 -1.21
C ASP A 93 -14.16 -0.11 -0.03
N GLU A 94 -13.86 0.95 0.72
CA GLU A 94 -12.86 0.96 1.79
C GLU A 94 -11.49 0.40 1.33
N ALA A 95 -11.07 0.81 0.15
CA ALA A 95 -9.86 0.29 -0.52
C ALA A 95 -8.58 0.45 0.30
N HIS A 96 -8.55 1.34 1.31
CA HIS A 96 -7.45 1.46 2.25
C HIS A 96 -7.14 0.16 3.02
N GLU A 97 -8.09 -0.77 3.11
CA GLU A 97 -7.89 -2.10 3.67
C GLU A 97 -6.84 -2.93 2.92
N PHE A 98 -6.56 -2.59 1.66
CA PHE A 98 -5.62 -3.29 0.77
C PHE A 98 -4.31 -2.53 0.53
N LYS A 99 -4.07 -1.44 1.23
CA LYS A 99 -2.88 -0.59 1.10
C LYS A 99 -1.55 -1.30 1.41
N ASN A 100 -1.59 -2.40 2.16
CA ASN A 100 -0.42 -3.19 2.53
C ASN A 100 -0.05 -4.20 1.43
N LEU A 101 0.20 -3.72 0.21
CA LEU A 101 0.76 -4.53 -0.86
C LEU A 101 2.28 -4.62 -0.69
N ALA A 102 2.83 -5.83 -0.79
CA ALA A 102 4.26 -6.07 -0.62
C ALA A 102 5.11 -5.28 -1.61
N PHE A 103 6.21 -4.73 -1.14
CA PHE A 103 7.24 -4.10 -1.97
C PHE A 103 8.62 -4.31 -1.36
N THR A 104 9.66 -4.16 -2.18
CA THR A 104 11.05 -4.23 -1.72
C THR A 104 11.68 -2.85 -1.72
N THR A 105 12.60 -2.63 -0.80
CA THR A 105 13.36 -1.39 -0.70
C THR A 105 14.75 -1.64 -0.12
N SER A 106 15.69 -0.85 -0.55
CA SER A 106 17.05 -0.80 0.00
C SER A 106 17.14 0.02 1.28
N MET A 107 16.11 0.76 1.64
CA MET A 107 16.07 1.65 2.80
C MET A 107 16.01 0.85 4.09
N GLN A 108 17.18 0.51 4.65
CA GLN A 108 17.28 -0.20 5.92
C GLN A 108 17.30 0.78 7.10
N ARG A 109 16.63 0.41 8.19
CA ARG A 109 16.53 1.23 9.41
C ARG A 109 15.90 2.61 9.17
N VAL A 110 15.08 2.72 8.13
CA VAL A 110 14.29 3.91 7.84
C VAL A 110 12.86 3.66 8.32
N GLY A 111 12.39 4.46 9.25
CA GLY A 111 11.00 4.45 9.68
C GLY A 111 10.06 5.01 8.62
N GLY A 112 8.74 4.86 8.80
CA GLY A 112 7.74 5.45 7.90
C GLY A 112 7.51 4.69 6.57
N LEU A 113 8.08 3.50 6.42
CA LEU A 113 7.89 2.66 5.23
C LEU A 113 6.69 1.70 5.35
N GLY A 114 6.18 1.49 6.57
CA GLY A 114 5.11 0.55 6.83
C GLY A 114 5.52 -0.92 6.70
N ASN A 115 4.53 -1.80 6.47
CA ASN A 115 4.77 -3.23 6.32
C ASN A 115 5.22 -3.58 4.90
N GLN A 116 6.51 -3.79 4.71
CA GLN A 116 7.10 -4.14 3.41
C GLN A 116 6.75 -5.57 2.95
N GLN A 117 6.44 -6.48 3.88
CA GLN A 117 6.07 -7.86 3.54
C GLN A 117 4.65 -7.94 2.96
N GLY A 118 3.85 -6.90 3.19
CA GLY A 118 2.48 -6.85 2.71
C GLY A 118 1.52 -7.74 3.49
N SER A 119 0.31 -7.87 2.98
CA SER A 119 -0.71 -8.76 3.50
C SER A 119 -1.20 -9.72 2.42
N GLN A 120 -1.64 -10.91 2.85
CA GLN A 120 -2.17 -11.92 1.95
C GLN A 120 -3.39 -11.40 1.16
N LYS A 121 -4.29 -10.64 1.83
CA LYS A 121 -5.48 -10.08 1.18
C LYS A 121 -5.12 -9.05 0.10
N ALA A 122 -4.08 -8.25 0.31
CA ALA A 122 -3.62 -7.28 -0.70
C ALA A 122 -2.98 -7.97 -1.91
N ALA A 123 -2.19 -9.01 -1.68
CA ALA A 123 -1.61 -9.81 -2.75
C ALA A 123 -2.69 -10.54 -3.58
N ASP A 124 -3.70 -11.10 -2.92
CA ASP A 124 -4.84 -11.76 -3.57
C ASP A 124 -5.64 -10.77 -4.44
N LEU A 125 -6.01 -9.61 -3.89
CA LEU A 125 -6.69 -8.57 -4.67
C LEU A 125 -5.84 -8.12 -5.87
N TYR A 126 -4.53 -7.97 -5.70
CA TYR A 126 -3.63 -7.53 -6.77
C TYR A 126 -3.60 -8.52 -7.93
N MET A 127 -3.59 -9.83 -7.66
CA MET A 127 -3.68 -10.87 -8.70
C MET A 127 -5.03 -10.80 -9.43
N LYS A 128 -6.14 -10.65 -8.71
CA LYS A 128 -7.48 -10.54 -9.30
C LYS A 128 -7.63 -9.29 -10.17
N ILE A 129 -7.10 -8.16 -9.72
CA ILE A 129 -7.03 -6.92 -10.51
C ILE A 129 -6.21 -7.15 -11.78
N ALA A 130 -5.05 -7.81 -11.69
CA ALA A 130 -4.24 -8.13 -12.86
C ALA A 130 -5.02 -8.96 -13.88
N SER A 131 -5.80 -9.95 -13.42
CA SER A 131 -6.67 -10.78 -14.29
C SER A 131 -7.74 -9.93 -15.00
N VAL A 132 -8.38 -9.00 -14.32
CA VAL A 132 -9.35 -8.09 -14.95
C VAL A 132 -8.67 -7.15 -15.93
N MET A 133 -7.57 -6.52 -15.53
CA MET A 133 -6.82 -5.57 -16.37
C MET A 133 -6.30 -6.24 -17.66
N GLU A 134 -5.85 -7.48 -17.59
CA GLU A 134 -5.42 -8.24 -18.77
C GLU A 134 -6.55 -8.37 -19.79
N ARG A 135 -7.77 -8.68 -19.35
CA ARG A 135 -8.94 -8.82 -20.20
C ARG A 135 -9.51 -7.50 -20.70
N THR A 136 -9.36 -6.44 -19.93
CA THR A 136 -10.00 -5.13 -20.20
C THR A 136 -9.04 -4.08 -20.79
N GLY A 137 -7.80 -4.47 -21.08
CA GLY A 137 -6.79 -3.54 -21.58
C GLY A 137 -6.36 -2.49 -20.55
N GLY A 138 -6.17 -2.90 -19.28
CA GLY A 138 -5.70 -2.06 -18.20
C GLY A 138 -6.76 -1.16 -17.57
N ARG A 139 -8.04 -1.52 -17.68
CA ARG A 139 -9.17 -0.70 -17.22
C ARG A 139 -10.11 -1.45 -16.27
N ASN A 140 -11.20 -0.78 -15.89
CA ASN A 140 -12.33 -1.34 -15.15
C ASN A 140 -12.02 -1.70 -13.69
N ILE A 141 -11.12 -0.94 -13.06
CA ILE A 141 -10.86 -1.02 -11.62
C ILE A 141 -11.23 0.32 -10.98
N MET A 142 -12.01 0.27 -9.92
CA MET A 142 -12.40 1.44 -9.14
C MET A 142 -12.14 1.20 -7.65
N PHE A 143 -11.45 2.14 -7.02
CA PHE A 143 -11.25 2.16 -5.58
C PHE A 143 -12.00 3.35 -4.98
N ALA A 144 -12.73 3.11 -3.89
CA ALA A 144 -13.35 4.14 -3.08
C ALA A 144 -12.81 4.06 -1.65
N THR A 145 -12.43 5.21 -1.08
CA THR A 145 -11.97 5.30 0.31
C THR A 145 -11.97 6.73 0.80
N GLY A 146 -12.31 6.94 2.06
CA GLY A 146 -12.16 8.23 2.73
C GLY A 146 -10.74 8.51 3.24
N THR A 147 -9.84 7.51 3.25
CA THR A 147 -8.49 7.60 3.82
C THR A 147 -7.46 6.91 2.94
N PRO A 148 -7.17 7.43 1.73
CA PRO A 148 -6.25 6.78 0.79
C PRO A 148 -4.82 6.65 1.35
N LEU A 149 -4.43 7.59 2.20
CA LEU A 149 -3.15 7.63 2.91
C LEU A 149 -3.43 7.83 4.40
N SER A 150 -3.02 6.91 5.24
CA SER A 150 -3.29 7.00 6.68
C SER A 150 -2.04 6.88 7.55
N ASN A 151 -1.07 6.04 7.22
CA ASN A 151 0.05 5.74 8.10
C ASN A 151 1.42 6.07 7.49
N THR A 152 1.60 5.83 6.21
CA THR A 152 2.92 5.98 5.56
C THR A 152 2.80 6.52 4.14
N MET A 153 3.84 7.22 3.70
CA MET A 153 3.92 7.71 2.31
C MET A 153 4.02 6.56 1.29
N ALA A 154 4.54 5.41 1.70
CA ALA A 154 4.62 4.22 0.86
C ALA A 154 3.24 3.69 0.43
N GLU A 155 2.17 4.04 1.16
CA GLU A 155 0.80 3.70 0.78
C GLU A 155 0.38 4.35 -0.54
N MET A 156 0.89 5.55 -0.86
CA MET A 156 0.66 6.19 -2.17
C MET A 156 1.22 5.34 -3.31
N TYR A 157 2.45 4.85 -3.15
CA TYR A 157 3.06 3.96 -4.13
C TYR A 157 2.27 2.66 -4.31
N THR A 158 1.83 2.04 -3.21
CA THR A 158 1.08 0.78 -3.28
C THR A 158 -0.30 0.98 -3.93
N MET A 159 -1.00 2.08 -3.64
CA MET A 159 -2.25 2.42 -4.32
C MET A 159 -2.04 2.70 -5.81
N GLN A 160 -0.98 3.41 -6.16
CA GLN A 160 -0.64 3.67 -7.55
C GLN A 160 -0.34 2.37 -8.31
N ARG A 161 0.27 1.38 -7.69
CA ARG A 161 0.51 0.08 -8.32
C ARG A 161 -0.77 -0.63 -8.74
N TYR A 162 -1.84 -0.51 -7.97
CA TYR A 162 -3.15 -1.09 -8.33
C TYR A 162 -3.80 -0.37 -9.52
N LEU A 163 -3.72 0.95 -9.55
CA LEU A 163 -4.55 1.77 -10.45
C LEU A 163 -3.79 2.30 -11.67
N ASP A 164 -2.46 2.41 -11.57
CA ASP A 164 -1.61 3.08 -12.55
C ASP A 164 -0.28 2.33 -12.78
N GLY A 165 -0.28 1.01 -12.56
CA GLY A 165 0.91 0.17 -12.57
C GLY A 165 1.64 0.17 -13.92
N GLN A 166 0.93 0.25 -15.06
CA GLN A 166 1.55 0.34 -16.38
C GLN A 166 2.33 1.64 -16.55
N ALA A 167 1.77 2.75 -16.13
CA ALA A 167 2.49 4.02 -16.22
C ALA A 167 3.70 4.11 -15.27
N LEU A 168 3.66 3.43 -14.12
CA LEU A 168 4.86 3.25 -13.29
C LEU A 168 5.96 2.49 -14.06
N LYS A 169 5.60 1.46 -14.83
CA LYS A 169 6.55 0.73 -15.68
C LYS A 169 7.13 1.64 -16.77
N ASP A 170 6.28 2.35 -17.49
CA ASP A 170 6.67 3.24 -18.59
C ASP A 170 7.61 4.37 -18.13
N MET A 171 7.48 4.82 -16.89
CA MET A 171 8.33 5.83 -16.26
C MET A 171 9.60 5.26 -15.60
N GLY A 172 9.80 3.93 -15.58
CA GLY A 172 10.89 3.30 -14.83
C GLY A 172 10.74 3.37 -13.31
N LEU A 173 9.52 3.57 -12.80
CA LEU A 173 9.19 3.73 -11.38
C LEU A 173 8.50 2.51 -10.78
N SER A 174 8.60 1.35 -11.42
CA SER A 174 7.97 0.09 -10.94
C SER A 174 8.50 -0.36 -9.59
N HIS A 175 9.73 0.04 -9.21
CA HIS A 175 10.32 -0.28 -7.92
C HIS A 175 10.17 0.87 -6.96
N PHE A 176 9.90 0.53 -5.69
CA PHE A 176 9.71 1.52 -4.65
C PHE A 176 10.89 2.49 -4.53
N ASP A 177 12.12 2.02 -4.60
CA ASP A 177 13.29 2.88 -4.45
C ASP A 177 13.44 3.89 -5.60
N ALA A 178 13.03 3.52 -6.82
CA ALA A 178 13.00 4.45 -7.95
C ALA A 178 11.91 5.51 -7.76
N TRP A 179 10.71 5.08 -7.36
CA TRP A 179 9.59 5.97 -7.03
C TRP A 179 9.94 6.91 -5.86
N ALA A 180 10.52 6.36 -4.80
CA ALA A 180 10.89 7.12 -3.62
C ALA A 180 11.95 8.19 -3.89
N ARG A 181 12.89 7.95 -4.80
CA ARG A 181 13.88 8.97 -5.22
C ARG A 181 13.26 10.18 -5.93
N VAL A 182 12.13 9.98 -6.60
CA VAL A 182 11.44 11.06 -7.33
C VAL A 182 10.46 11.80 -6.43
N PHE A 183 9.76 11.09 -5.55
CA PHE A 183 8.62 11.61 -4.83
C PHE A 183 8.76 11.67 -3.31
N GLY A 184 9.86 11.18 -2.76
CA GLY A 184 10.03 11.13 -1.31
C GLY A 184 11.43 11.44 -0.83
N GLU A 185 11.53 11.86 0.41
CA GLU A 185 12.77 12.19 1.10
C GLU A 185 12.86 11.47 2.44
N VAL A 186 14.04 10.94 2.73
CA VAL A 186 14.39 10.44 4.05
C VAL A 186 14.94 11.59 4.88
N VAL A 187 14.22 11.93 5.93
CA VAL A 187 14.64 12.95 6.90
C VAL A 187 15.26 12.25 8.10
N THR A 188 16.41 12.73 8.55
CA THR A 188 17.06 12.24 9.77
C THR A 188 17.02 13.34 10.82
N ASP A 189 16.41 13.03 11.96
CA ASP A 189 16.22 13.99 13.05
C ASP A 189 16.32 13.30 14.41
N TRP A 190 16.45 14.11 15.47
CA TRP A 190 16.44 13.61 16.82
C TRP A 190 15.02 13.28 17.28
N GLU A 191 14.79 12.04 17.65
CA GLU A 191 13.52 11.56 18.18
C GLU A 191 13.67 11.13 19.63
N LEU A 192 12.67 11.48 20.45
CA LEU A 192 12.55 10.95 21.80
C LEU A 192 12.15 9.48 21.75
N SER A 193 12.99 8.60 22.27
CA SER A 193 12.67 7.18 22.38
C SER A 193 11.64 6.94 23.51
N PRO A 194 10.93 5.81 23.53
CA PRO A 194 10.04 5.45 24.61
C PRO A 194 10.73 5.39 25.99
N SER A 195 12.05 5.17 26.01
CA SER A 195 12.88 5.20 27.23
C SER A 195 13.30 6.62 27.67
N GLY A 196 12.83 7.68 27.01
CA GLY A 196 13.16 9.06 27.34
C GLY A 196 14.50 9.57 26.81
N ALA A 197 15.28 8.74 26.14
CA ALA A 197 16.54 9.17 25.53
C ALA A 197 16.33 9.71 24.11
N TYR A 198 17.07 10.73 23.73
CA TYR A 198 17.10 11.19 22.34
C TYR A 198 17.97 10.26 21.50
N LYS A 199 17.45 9.84 20.35
CA LYS A 199 18.18 9.07 19.35
C LYS A 199 18.01 9.68 17.97
N LEU A 200 19.06 9.57 17.16
CA LEU A 200 18.96 9.93 15.74
C LEU A 200 18.15 8.86 15.00
N ALA A 201 17.07 9.25 14.34
CA ALA A 201 16.21 8.37 13.59
C ALA A 201 16.00 8.90 12.18
N SER A 202 16.09 8.00 11.20
CA SER A 202 15.79 8.33 9.81
C SER A 202 14.38 7.86 9.47
N ARG A 203 13.59 8.73 8.83
CA ARG A 203 12.22 8.42 8.40
C ARG A 203 12.00 8.83 6.95
N PHE A 204 11.30 8.01 6.22
CA PHE A 204 10.70 8.37 4.95
C PHE A 204 9.44 9.19 5.26
N ALA A 205 9.57 10.51 5.31
CA ALA A 205 8.58 11.37 5.96
C ALA A 205 8.19 12.61 5.16
N LYS A 206 8.83 12.88 4.03
CA LYS A 206 8.57 14.10 3.28
C LYS A 206 8.37 13.82 1.81
N PHE A 207 7.29 14.36 1.24
CA PHE A 207 7.08 14.31 -0.20
C PHE A 207 7.95 15.35 -0.91
N LEU A 208 8.62 14.89 -1.97
CA LEU A 208 9.28 15.73 -2.95
C LEU A 208 8.42 15.84 -4.21
N ASN A 209 8.72 16.83 -5.07
CA ASN A 209 8.07 16.99 -6.35
C ASN A 209 6.52 16.86 -6.26
N MET A 210 5.93 17.49 -5.26
CA MET A 210 4.48 17.46 -5.04
C MET A 210 3.67 17.85 -6.31
N PRO A 211 4.07 18.87 -7.10
CA PRO A 211 3.34 19.17 -8.34
C PRO A 211 3.30 18.00 -9.32
N GLY A 212 4.42 17.33 -9.54
CA GLY A 212 4.50 16.15 -10.42
C GLY A 212 3.71 14.97 -9.88
N LEU A 213 3.81 14.69 -8.57
CA LEU A 213 3.03 13.64 -7.91
C LEU A 213 1.53 13.91 -8.00
N MET A 214 1.08 15.14 -7.71
CA MET A 214 -0.34 15.51 -7.77
C MET A 214 -0.88 15.53 -9.22
N GLN A 215 -0.07 15.96 -10.19
CA GLN A 215 -0.44 15.86 -11.59
C GLN A 215 -0.66 14.39 -11.98
N ARG A 216 0.25 13.52 -11.57
CA ARG A 216 0.12 12.08 -11.83
C ARG A 216 -1.08 11.49 -11.10
N TYR A 217 -1.26 11.81 -9.81
CA TYR A 217 -2.39 11.32 -9.02
C TYR A 217 -3.74 11.61 -9.69
N ARG A 218 -3.93 12.81 -10.22
CA ARG A 218 -5.16 13.25 -10.91
C ARG A 218 -5.44 12.50 -12.22
N THR A 219 -4.52 11.72 -12.74
CA THR A 219 -4.77 10.91 -13.96
C THR A 219 -5.51 9.61 -13.65
N PHE A 220 -5.48 9.14 -12.42
CA PHE A 220 -6.12 7.90 -12.00
C PHE A 220 -7.00 8.03 -10.74
N ALA A 221 -7.02 9.19 -10.11
CA ALA A 221 -7.82 9.42 -8.90
C ALA A 221 -8.55 10.77 -8.95
N ASP A 222 -9.77 10.78 -8.43
CA ASP A 222 -10.55 11.97 -8.14
C ASP A 222 -10.68 12.16 -6.63
N VAL A 223 -10.65 13.40 -6.16
CA VAL A 223 -10.72 13.75 -4.73
C VAL A 223 -11.84 14.73 -4.51
N ILE A 224 -12.84 14.30 -3.74
CA ILE A 224 -13.96 15.14 -3.33
C ILE A 224 -13.80 15.44 -1.84
N THR A 225 -13.55 16.70 -1.53
CA THR A 225 -13.40 17.17 -0.14
C THR A 225 -14.75 17.57 0.47
N ASN A 226 -14.77 17.71 1.80
CA ASN A 226 -15.95 18.23 2.49
C ASN A 226 -16.36 19.63 1.99
N ASP A 227 -15.42 20.45 1.55
CA ASP A 227 -15.72 21.79 1.03
C ASP A 227 -16.31 21.72 -0.38
N ASP A 228 -15.87 20.75 -1.20
CA ASP A 228 -16.49 20.46 -2.49
C ASP A 228 -17.94 20.00 -2.30
N ILE A 229 -18.19 19.10 -1.34
CA ILE A 229 -19.55 18.63 -1.02
C ILE A 229 -20.42 19.79 -0.54
N LYS A 230 -19.91 20.66 0.34
CA LYS A 230 -20.64 21.86 0.79
C LYS A 230 -20.98 22.78 -0.38
N ALA A 231 -20.02 23.00 -1.28
CA ALA A 231 -20.22 23.83 -2.47
C ALA A 231 -21.27 23.23 -3.42
N MET A 232 -21.22 21.90 -3.64
CA MET A 232 -22.22 21.18 -4.45
C MET A 232 -23.61 21.26 -3.83
N LEU A 233 -23.75 21.04 -2.53
CA LEU A 233 -25.00 21.11 -1.82
C LEU A 233 -25.57 22.53 -1.80
N ALA A 234 -24.74 23.56 -1.59
CA ALA A 234 -25.14 24.95 -1.63
C ALA A 234 -25.75 25.36 -3.00
N ARG A 235 -25.15 24.89 -4.11
CA ARG A 235 -25.69 25.07 -5.46
C ARG A 235 -27.09 24.42 -5.63
N ALA A 236 -27.35 23.33 -4.92
CA ALA A 236 -28.61 22.63 -4.91
C ALA A 236 -29.59 23.18 -3.84
N GLY A 237 -29.29 24.30 -3.17
CA GLY A 237 -30.10 24.85 -2.08
C GLY A 237 -30.14 23.99 -0.82
N LYS A 238 -29.18 23.09 -0.65
CA LYS A 238 -29.06 22.16 0.50
C LYS A 238 -27.87 22.51 1.36
N THR A 239 -27.92 22.05 2.60
CA THR A 239 -26.76 22.15 3.56
C THR A 239 -26.32 20.79 3.98
N LEU A 240 -25.01 20.63 4.22
CA LEU A 240 -24.45 19.39 4.77
C LEU A 240 -24.78 19.31 6.28
N PRO A 241 -25.54 18.30 6.75
CA PRO A 241 -25.94 18.18 8.15
C PRO A 241 -24.79 17.64 9.02
N LEU A 242 -23.69 18.39 9.12
CA LEU A 242 -22.59 18.04 9.99
C LEU A 242 -22.80 18.61 11.40
N PRO A 243 -22.51 17.83 12.45
CA PRO A 243 -22.53 18.33 13.81
C PRO A 243 -21.49 19.45 13.96
N ARG A 244 -21.87 20.51 14.66
CA ARG A 244 -20.94 21.61 14.94
C ARG A 244 -20.02 21.26 16.12
N VAL A 245 -18.74 21.50 15.97
CA VAL A 245 -17.80 21.37 17.09
C VAL A 245 -18.09 22.48 18.09
N LYS A 246 -18.27 22.12 19.37
CA LYS A 246 -18.48 23.07 20.45
C LYS A 246 -17.29 24.04 20.52
N GLY A 247 -17.56 25.34 20.45
CA GLY A 247 -16.50 26.36 20.43
C GLY A 247 -15.77 26.54 19.10
N GLY A 248 -16.20 25.87 18.00
CA GLY A 248 -15.67 26.02 16.64
C GLY A 248 -14.30 25.40 16.39
N LYS A 249 -13.63 24.85 17.40
CA LYS A 249 -12.32 24.21 17.30
C LYS A 249 -12.17 23.09 18.35
N PRO A 250 -11.33 22.08 18.09
CA PRO A 250 -11.01 21.06 19.08
C PRO A 250 -10.40 21.69 20.34
N THR A 251 -10.75 21.13 21.50
CA THR A 251 -10.16 21.51 22.79
C THR A 251 -9.22 20.42 23.23
N ASN A 252 -7.96 20.75 23.44
CA ASN A 252 -7.00 19.81 24.01
C ASN A 252 -7.22 19.74 25.53
N ILE A 253 -7.58 18.55 26.02
CA ILE A 253 -7.67 18.26 27.44
C ILE A 253 -6.36 17.59 27.85
N VAL A 254 -5.57 18.29 28.65
CA VAL A 254 -4.35 17.74 29.24
C VAL A 254 -4.73 17.14 30.58
N VAL A 255 -4.45 15.88 30.77
CA VAL A 255 -4.68 15.16 32.03
C VAL A 255 -3.33 14.71 32.57
N GLU A 256 -3.11 14.96 33.86
CA GLU A 256 -1.91 14.47 34.56
C GLU A 256 -1.94 12.93 34.62
N ARG A 257 -0.77 12.32 34.56
CA ARG A 257 -0.68 10.86 34.67
C ARG A 257 -1.11 10.42 36.07
N SER A 258 -1.77 9.28 36.13
CA SER A 258 -2.10 8.65 37.41
C SER A 258 -0.88 7.96 38.02
N ASP A 259 -0.87 7.77 39.35
CA ASP A 259 0.16 6.99 40.04
C ASP A 259 0.36 5.58 39.49
N ALA A 260 -0.72 4.97 38.92
CA ALA A 260 -0.64 3.67 38.30
C ALA A 260 0.12 3.71 36.96
N GLN A 261 -0.08 4.77 36.17
CA GLN A 261 0.66 4.99 34.93
C GLN A 261 2.14 5.30 35.20
N ASP A 262 2.42 6.11 36.24
CA ASP A 262 3.78 6.42 36.62
C ASP A 262 4.53 5.18 37.16
N ARG A 263 3.84 4.29 37.87
CA ARG A 263 4.41 3.00 38.30
C ARG A 263 4.66 2.05 37.13
N TYR A 264 3.79 2.04 36.11
CA TYR A 264 3.92 1.17 34.94
C TYR A 264 4.98 1.64 33.96
N ILE A 265 5.04 2.93 33.70
CA ILE A 265 6.00 3.55 32.77
C ILE A 265 7.37 3.72 33.45
N GLY A 266 7.39 3.75 34.79
CA GLY A 266 8.55 4.14 35.59
C GLY A 266 8.69 5.66 35.67
N VAL A 267 9.19 6.14 36.80
CA VAL A 267 9.64 7.52 36.92
C VAL A 267 11.07 7.54 36.44
N ALA A 268 11.39 8.45 35.53
CA ALA A 268 12.79 8.67 35.13
C ALA A 268 13.67 8.90 36.38
N ASP A 269 14.81 8.25 36.43
CA ASP A 269 15.80 8.49 37.47
C ASP A 269 16.36 9.91 37.39
N LYS A 270 17.24 10.26 38.32
CA LYS A 270 17.87 11.58 38.35
C LYS A 270 18.68 11.92 37.10
N ASN A 271 18.97 10.93 36.26
CA ASN A 271 19.67 11.06 34.98
C ASN A 271 18.72 11.01 33.77
N GLY A 272 17.40 10.97 34.00
CA GLY A 272 16.39 10.90 32.93
C GLY A 272 16.22 9.52 32.30
N GLN A 273 16.73 8.45 32.92
CA GLN A 273 16.53 7.07 32.44
C GLN A 273 15.30 6.45 33.11
N PHE A 274 14.48 5.79 32.29
CA PHE A 274 13.36 4.96 32.74
C PHE A 274 13.85 3.53 33.04
N PRO A 275 13.26 2.84 34.04
CA PRO A 275 13.65 1.48 34.39
C PRO A 275 13.45 0.47 33.27
#